data_46fd0c084bd26769a683cf5b4da897dd
#
_entry.id   46fd0c084bd26769a683cf5b4da897dd
#
_cell.length_a   1.000
_cell.length_b   1.000
_cell.length_c   1.000
_cell.angle_alpha   90.00
_cell.angle_beta   90.00
_cell.angle_gamma   90.00
#
_symmetry.space_group_name_H-M   'P 1'
#
loop_
_entity.id
_entity.type
_entity.pdbx_description
1 polymer ?
#
loop_
_entity_poly.entity_id
_entity_poly.type
_entity_poly.pdbx_seq_one_letter_code
_entity_poly.pdbx_strand_id
1 'polypeptide(L)'
;MSKILILDLETTGFLNQNGKIVEIGIVELDLTDGSRKIIYNQVCHEKGITMEEVSDSWIVQNSDLNMEQIKYSPSLDRIKPTVQKILDDYPLGATAFNNAFDFGFCEAKGITFPKKLDCPMLLSTDICQLPSPRGGFKWPKVQEAYDFFFGKTDYIEKHRGADDAS
;
A
#
# COMPACT_ATOMS: atom_id res chain seq x y z
N MET A 1 1.75 12.17 -21.26
CA MET A 1 2.12 11.30 -20.13
C MET A 1 1.78 12.03 -18.83
N SER A 2 0.66 11.65 -18.23
CA SER A 2 0.13 12.31 -17.02
C SER A 2 -0.21 11.31 -15.92
N LYS A 3 0.28 10.07 -16.05
CA LYS A 3 -0.13 8.95 -15.20
C LYS A 3 0.97 8.55 -14.25
N ILE A 4 0.58 8.39 -12.98
CA ILE A 4 1.44 7.86 -11.92
C ILE A 4 0.81 6.60 -11.33
N LEU A 5 1.59 5.88 -10.54
CA LEU A 5 1.12 4.74 -9.78
C LEU A 5 0.97 5.06 -8.31
N ILE A 6 -0.08 4.53 -7.71
CA ILE A 6 -0.27 4.50 -6.27
C ILE A 6 -0.26 3.04 -5.85
N LEU A 7 0.64 2.72 -4.93
CA LEU A 7 0.85 1.37 -4.41
C LEU A 7 0.31 1.26 -3.00
N ASP A 8 -0.24 0.11 -2.67
CA ASP A 8 -0.54 -0.25 -1.29
C ASP A 8 -0.26 -1.73 -1.07
N LEU A 9 0.39 -2.03 0.05
CA LEU A 9 0.75 -3.38 0.46
C LEU A 9 -0.02 -3.77 1.71
N GLU A 10 -0.44 -5.03 1.76
CA GLU A 10 -0.81 -5.66 3.01
C GLU A 10 0.27 -6.66 3.43
N THR A 11 0.60 -6.65 4.70
CA THR A 11 1.70 -7.45 5.26
C THR A 11 1.30 -8.14 6.55
N THR A 12 2.03 -9.18 6.92
CA THR A 12 1.81 -9.87 8.21
C THR A 12 2.32 -9.08 9.41
N GLY A 13 3.13 -8.06 9.19
CA GLY A 13 3.73 -7.24 10.25
C GLY A 13 4.78 -6.29 9.68
N PHE A 14 5.56 -5.68 10.55
CA PHE A 14 6.62 -4.77 10.12
C PHE A 14 7.83 -5.51 9.55
N LEU A 15 8.55 -4.87 8.63
CA LEU A 15 9.72 -5.45 7.99
C LEU A 15 10.81 -5.85 8.99
N ASN A 16 11.06 -5.03 10.01
CA ASN A 16 12.04 -5.30 11.06
C ASN A 16 11.63 -6.41 12.04
N GLN A 17 10.39 -6.88 11.95
CA GLN A 17 9.85 -8.01 12.70
C GLN A 17 9.59 -9.22 11.80
N ASN A 18 10.32 -9.33 10.71
CA ASN A 18 10.20 -10.41 9.72
C ASN A 18 8.81 -10.48 9.06
N GLY A 19 8.16 -9.33 8.91
CA GLY A 19 6.88 -9.23 8.19
C GLY A 19 7.01 -9.64 6.73
N LYS A 20 5.91 -10.16 6.19
CA LYS A 20 5.83 -10.67 4.82
C LYS A 20 4.68 -10.02 4.06
N ILE A 21 4.90 -9.78 2.78
CA ILE A 21 3.87 -9.24 1.88
C ILE A 21 2.83 -10.32 1.59
N VAL A 22 1.56 -9.98 1.76
CA VAL A 22 0.43 -10.89 1.49
C VAL A 22 -0.57 -10.33 0.47
N GLU A 23 -0.51 -9.05 0.15
CA GLU A 23 -1.29 -8.46 -0.95
C GLU A 23 -0.55 -7.26 -1.55
N ILE A 24 -0.65 -7.10 -2.86
CA ILE A 24 -0.15 -5.93 -3.59
C ILE A 24 -1.30 -5.33 -4.40
N GLY A 25 -1.61 -4.07 -4.14
CA GLY A 25 -2.54 -3.27 -4.93
C GLY A 25 -1.81 -2.15 -5.66
N ILE A 26 -2.14 -1.93 -6.93
CA ILE A 26 -1.59 -0.85 -7.75
C ILE A 26 -2.71 -0.17 -8.50
N VAL A 27 -2.82 1.13 -8.31
CA VAL A 27 -3.79 2.01 -8.97
C VAL A 27 -3.05 2.97 -9.90
N GLU A 28 -3.55 3.11 -11.11
CA GLU A 28 -3.16 4.18 -12.03
C GLU A 28 -3.97 5.43 -11.69
N LEU A 29 -3.30 6.54 -11.49
CA LEU A 29 -3.91 7.86 -11.33
C LEU A 29 -3.50 8.75 -12.50
N ASP A 30 -4.48 9.29 -13.25
CA ASP A 30 -4.23 10.30 -14.25
C ASP A 30 -4.28 11.69 -13.61
N LEU A 31 -3.14 12.38 -13.65
CA LEU A 31 -3.01 13.72 -13.05
C LEU A 31 -3.74 14.82 -13.83
N THR A 32 -4.21 14.52 -15.04
CA THR A 32 -4.93 15.49 -15.87
C THR A 32 -6.35 15.72 -15.38
N ASP A 33 -7.03 14.64 -15.00
CA ASP A 33 -8.46 14.69 -14.65
C ASP A 33 -8.78 14.04 -13.30
N GLY A 34 -7.78 13.46 -12.61
CA GLY A 34 -7.96 12.77 -11.34
C GLY A 34 -8.61 11.39 -11.49
N SER A 35 -8.79 10.90 -12.71
CA SER A 35 -9.33 9.55 -12.92
C SER A 35 -8.38 8.49 -12.43
N ARG A 36 -8.93 7.40 -11.90
CA ARG A 36 -8.17 6.32 -11.29
C ARG A 36 -8.70 4.97 -11.74
N LYS A 37 -7.77 4.04 -11.88
CA LYS A 37 -8.07 2.69 -12.34
C LYS A 37 -7.20 1.69 -11.58
N ILE A 38 -7.82 0.68 -11.00
CA ILE A 38 -7.09 -0.47 -10.46
C ILE A 38 -6.49 -1.23 -11.63
N ILE A 39 -5.17 -1.33 -11.68
CA ILE A 39 -4.46 -2.04 -12.74
C ILE A 39 -3.84 -3.34 -12.25
N TYR A 40 -3.68 -3.50 -10.95
CA TYR A 40 -3.18 -4.73 -10.34
C TYR A 40 -3.72 -4.88 -8.92
N ASN A 41 -4.17 -6.08 -8.57
CA ASN A 41 -4.58 -6.42 -7.21
C ASN A 41 -4.42 -7.92 -7.01
N GLN A 42 -3.43 -8.32 -6.24
CA GLN A 42 -3.08 -9.74 -6.10
C GLN A 42 -2.71 -10.08 -4.67
N VAL A 43 -3.44 -11.01 -4.10
CA VAL A 43 -3.03 -11.72 -2.88
C VAL A 43 -1.84 -12.62 -3.21
N CYS A 44 -0.86 -12.68 -2.35
CA CYS A 44 0.34 -13.48 -2.53
C CYS A 44 0.86 -14.04 -1.21
N HIS A 45 1.86 -14.91 -1.28
CA HIS A 45 2.59 -15.37 -0.12
C HIS A 45 4.09 -15.38 -0.41
N GLU A 46 4.88 -15.16 0.61
CA GLU A 46 6.33 -15.30 0.53
C GLU A 46 6.75 -16.72 0.91
N LYS A 47 7.85 -17.16 0.32
CA LYS A 47 8.45 -18.46 0.65
C LYS A 47 8.78 -18.54 2.15
N GLY A 48 8.36 -19.62 2.79
CA GLY A 48 8.59 -19.85 4.21
C GLY A 48 7.55 -19.23 5.14
N ILE A 49 6.50 -18.59 4.60
CA ILE A 49 5.39 -18.10 5.42
C ILE A 49 4.66 -19.29 6.08
N THR A 50 4.33 -19.15 7.37
CA THR A 50 3.56 -20.16 8.09
C THR A 50 2.11 -19.71 8.27
N MET A 51 1.19 -20.66 8.33
CA MET A 51 -0.22 -20.35 8.59
C MET A 51 -0.47 -19.82 10.00
N GLU A 52 0.37 -20.18 10.97
CA GLU A 52 0.35 -19.59 12.31
C GLU A 52 0.67 -18.10 12.27
N GLU A 53 1.76 -17.73 11.61
CA GLU A 53 2.15 -16.33 11.38
C GLU A 53 1.03 -15.54 10.68
N VAL A 54 0.37 -16.13 9.69
CA VAL A 54 -0.75 -15.52 8.96
C VAL A 54 -1.95 -15.33 9.89
N SER A 55 -2.34 -16.36 10.64
CA SER A 55 -3.50 -16.28 11.53
C SER A 55 -3.33 -15.26 12.66
N ASP A 56 -2.10 -15.09 13.14
CA ASP A 56 -1.77 -14.15 14.20
C ASP A 56 -1.59 -12.72 13.69
N SER A 57 -1.55 -12.52 12.37
CA SER A 57 -1.34 -11.20 11.79
C SER A 57 -2.53 -10.28 11.99
N TRP A 58 -2.23 -9.00 12.23
CA TRP A 58 -3.26 -7.97 12.37
C TRP A 58 -4.18 -7.88 11.14
N ILE A 59 -3.60 -8.04 9.95
CA ILE A 59 -4.37 -7.91 8.69
C ILE A 59 -5.46 -8.97 8.55
N VAL A 60 -5.18 -10.21 8.90
CA VAL A 60 -6.18 -11.29 8.85
C VAL A 60 -7.27 -11.11 9.90
N GLN A 61 -6.92 -10.56 11.07
CA GLN A 61 -7.86 -10.31 12.15
C GLN A 61 -8.74 -9.07 11.93
N ASN A 62 -8.29 -8.11 11.10
CA ASN A 62 -8.92 -6.79 10.96
C ASN A 62 -9.37 -6.45 9.53
N SER A 63 -9.27 -7.37 8.57
CA SER A 63 -9.77 -7.20 7.21
C SER A 63 -10.53 -8.46 6.76
N ASP A 64 -11.05 -8.44 5.55
CA ASP A 64 -11.67 -9.61 4.93
C ASP A 64 -10.68 -10.54 4.22
N LEU A 65 -9.38 -10.22 4.28
CA LEU A 65 -8.32 -11.08 3.80
C LEU A 65 -8.17 -12.29 4.73
N ASN A 66 -8.31 -13.49 4.20
CA ASN A 66 -8.31 -14.70 5.01
C ASN A 66 -7.12 -15.63 4.70
N MET A 67 -6.89 -16.59 5.60
CA MET A 67 -5.78 -17.52 5.50
C MET A 67 -5.81 -18.38 4.24
N GLU A 68 -6.99 -18.79 3.78
CA GLU A 68 -7.11 -19.62 2.57
C GLU A 68 -6.72 -18.86 1.32
N GLN A 69 -7.13 -17.59 1.21
CA GLN A 69 -6.73 -16.73 0.11
C GLN A 69 -5.21 -16.61 0.03
N ILE A 70 -4.55 -16.43 1.15
CA ILE A 70 -3.09 -16.32 1.23
C ILE A 70 -2.43 -17.67 0.91
N LYS A 71 -2.90 -18.75 1.51
CA LYS A 71 -2.34 -20.10 1.34
C LYS A 71 -2.33 -20.56 -0.11
N TYR A 72 -3.43 -20.31 -0.84
CA TYR A 72 -3.60 -20.75 -2.23
C TYR A 72 -3.22 -19.68 -3.26
N SER A 73 -2.68 -18.58 -2.83
CA SER A 73 -2.23 -17.49 -3.70
C SER A 73 -0.93 -17.86 -4.42
N PRO A 74 -0.57 -17.15 -5.49
CA PRO A 74 0.76 -17.28 -6.09
C PRO A 74 1.84 -16.79 -5.13
N SER A 75 3.05 -17.31 -5.27
CA SER A 75 4.19 -16.81 -4.50
C SER A 75 4.57 -15.39 -4.94
N LEU A 76 5.15 -14.62 -4.02
CA LEU A 76 5.69 -13.31 -4.33
C LEU A 76 6.72 -13.38 -5.45
N ASP A 77 7.60 -14.40 -5.43
CA ASP A 77 8.61 -14.57 -6.47
C ASP A 77 8.00 -14.77 -7.87
N ARG A 78 6.85 -15.42 -7.94
CA ARG A 78 6.13 -15.61 -9.20
C ARG A 78 5.53 -14.33 -9.75
N ILE A 79 5.03 -13.44 -8.90
CA ILE A 79 4.37 -12.19 -9.32
C ILE A 79 5.33 -11.00 -9.44
N LYS A 80 6.52 -11.08 -8.86
CA LYS A 80 7.50 -9.99 -8.92
C LYS A 80 7.79 -9.47 -10.34
N PRO A 81 8.01 -10.32 -11.36
CA PRO A 81 8.25 -9.82 -12.72
C PRO A 81 7.09 -8.99 -13.28
N THR A 82 5.85 -9.36 -12.99
CA THR A 82 4.66 -8.60 -13.41
C THR A 82 4.60 -7.26 -12.71
N VAL A 83 4.81 -7.23 -11.40
CA VAL A 83 4.83 -5.99 -10.61
C VAL A 83 5.96 -5.07 -11.09
N GLN A 84 7.15 -5.61 -11.29
CA GLN A 84 8.31 -4.85 -11.78
C GLN A 84 8.04 -4.24 -13.15
N LYS A 85 7.44 -5.00 -14.06
CA LYS A 85 7.09 -4.49 -15.39
C LYS A 85 6.09 -3.32 -15.30
N ILE A 86 5.09 -3.42 -14.43
CA ILE A 86 4.14 -2.33 -14.22
C ILE A 86 4.86 -1.08 -13.75
N LEU A 87 5.75 -1.19 -12.76
CA LEU A 87 6.52 -0.05 -12.25
C LEU A 87 7.42 0.56 -13.32
N ASP A 88 8.04 -0.27 -14.15
CA ASP A 88 8.94 0.18 -15.22
C ASP A 88 8.20 0.88 -16.37
N ASP A 89 6.95 0.55 -16.60
CA ASP A 89 6.12 1.13 -17.66
C ASP A 89 5.58 2.54 -17.32
N TYR A 90 5.81 3.04 -16.10
CA TYR A 90 5.31 4.35 -15.64
C TYR A 90 6.47 5.32 -15.31
N PRO A 91 6.95 6.07 -16.32
CA PRO A 91 8.14 6.91 -16.15
C PRO A 91 7.94 8.10 -15.19
N LEU A 92 6.72 8.55 -14.96
CA LEU A 92 6.44 9.59 -13.98
C LEU A 92 6.59 9.10 -12.53
N GLY A 93 6.55 7.80 -12.30
CA GLY A 93 6.86 7.21 -11.02
C GLY A 93 5.69 6.70 -10.22
N ALA A 94 6.00 6.29 -9.01
CA ALA A 94 5.06 5.69 -8.06
C ALA A 94 5.15 6.34 -6.68
N THR A 95 4.05 6.31 -5.96
CA THR A 95 3.99 6.67 -4.55
C THR A 95 3.08 5.71 -3.78
N ALA A 96 3.02 5.90 -2.46
CA ALA A 96 2.11 5.21 -1.56
C ALA A 96 1.84 6.11 -0.36
N PHE A 97 0.73 5.92 0.32
CA PHE A 97 0.47 6.62 1.57
C PHE A 97 1.32 6.00 2.69
N ASN A 98 2.21 6.78 3.28
CA ASN A 98 3.35 6.30 4.09
C ASN A 98 4.33 5.47 3.25
N ASN A 99 4.79 6.05 2.16
CA ASN A 99 5.54 5.32 1.12
C ASN A 99 6.87 4.71 1.59
N ALA A 100 7.46 5.19 2.69
CA ALA A 100 8.64 4.56 3.27
C ALA A 100 8.38 3.11 3.68
N PHE A 101 7.18 2.80 4.16
CA PHE A 101 6.77 1.45 4.50
C PHE A 101 6.69 0.56 3.26
N ASP A 102 5.93 0.97 2.24
CA ASP A 102 5.70 0.19 1.03
C ASP A 102 6.98 0.04 0.20
N PHE A 103 7.71 1.14 -0.01
CA PHE A 103 8.99 1.09 -0.72
C PHE A 103 10.02 0.24 0.00
N GLY A 104 10.11 0.36 1.33
CA GLY A 104 11.02 -0.44 2.13
C GLY A 104 10.76 -1.94 2.01
N PHE A 105 9.50 -2.36 2.09
CA PHE A 105 9.12 -3.76 1.89
C PHE A 105 9.45 -4.24 0.48
N CYS A 106 9.04 -3.51 -0.55
CA CYS A 106 9.28 -3.88 -1.93
C CYS A 106 10.77 -4.02 -2.23
N GLU A 107 11.57 -3.04 -1.83
CA GLU A 107 13.02 -3.06 -2.08
C GLU A 107 13.73 -4.19 -1.33
N ALA A 108 13.32 -4.48 -0.09
CA ALA A 108 13.84 -5.61 0.67
C ALA A 108 13.54 -6.97 0.02
N LYS A 109 12.48 -7.04 -0.79
CA LYS A 109 12.06 -8.25 -1.50
C LYS A 109 12.52 -8.29 -2.97
N GLY A 110 13.33 -7.32 -3.39
CA GLY A 110 13.92 -7.29 -4.73
C GLY A 110 13.10 -6.58 -5.80
N ILE A 111 12.10 -5.80 -5.43
CA ILE A 111 11.35 -4.93 -6.33
C ILE A 111 11.99 -3.54 -6.28
N THR A 112 12.27 -2.95 -7.45
CA THR A 112 12.89 -1.63 -7.55
C THR A 112 11.92 -0.60 -8.14
N PHE A 113 12.10 0.66 -7.72
CA PHE A 113 11.29 1.78 -8.21
C PHE A 113 12.13 2.67 -9.11
N PRO A 114 11.86 2.74 -10.44
CA PRO A 114 12.57 3.63 -11.34
C PRO A 114 12.49 5.10 -10.92
N LYS A 115 11.34 5.50 -10.39
CA LYS A 115 11.13 6.83 -9.82
C LYS A 115 10.16 6.78 -8.65
N LYS A 116 10.60 7.31 -7.52
CA LYS A 116 9.80 7.49 -6.31
C LYS A 116 9.26 8.91 -6.25
N LEU A 117 7.98 9.06 -6.00
CA LEU A 117 7.32 10.34 -5.78
C LEU A 117 7.22 10.63 -4.27
N ASP A 118 6.93 11.90 -3.94
CA ASP A 118 6.78 12.34 -2.56
C ASP A 118 5.63 11.60 -1.85
N CYS A 119 5.77 11.42 -0.54
CA CYS A 119 4.81 10.72 0.29
C CYS A 119 3.57 11.57 0.56
N PRO A 120 2.36 11.14 0.12
CA PRO A 120 1.13 11.88 0.39
C PRO A 120 0.84 12.08 1.88
N MET A 121 1.20 11.10 2.73
CA MET A 121 1.05 11.23 4.19
C MET A 121 1.89 12.40 4.72
N LEU A 122 3.15 12.51 4.31
CA LEU A 122 4.03 13.59 4.74
C LEU A 122 3.59 14.93 4.19
N LEU A 123 3.18 14.98 2.91
CA LEU A 123 2.66 16.20 2.28
C LEU A 123 1.38 16.71 2.96
N SER A 124 0.52 15.81 3.39
CA SER A 124 -0.75 16.16 4.04
C SER A 124 -0.62 16.51 5.52
N THR A 125 0.49 16.20 6.17
CA THR A 125 0.69 16.44 7.60
C THR A 125 0.51 17.91 7.98
N ASP A 126 1.16 18.82 7.27
CA ASP A 126 1.06 20.27 7.51
C ASP A 126 -0.28 20.86 7.06
N ILE A 127 -0.97 20.20 6.15
CA ILE A 127 -2.29 20.62 5.66
C ILE A 127 -3.38 20.23 6.67
N CYS A 128 -3.38 18.97 7.11
CA CYS A 128 -4.37 18.44 8.06
C CYS A 128 -4.21 19.02 9.47
N GLN A 129 -2.99 19.32 9.88
CA GLN A 129 -2.66 19.92 11.20
C GLN A 129 -3.27 19.19 12.39
N LEU A 130 -3.24 17.85 12.35
CA LEU A 130 -3.75 17.03 13.44
C LEU A 130 -2.80 17.12 14.66
N PRO A 131 -3.33 17.35 15.86
CA PRO A 131 -2.48 17.56 17.03
C PRO A 131 -1.75 16.28 17.45
N SER A 132 -0.46 16.43 17.77
CA SER A 132 0.35 15.35 18.34
C SER A 132 0.41 15.49 19.87
N PRO A 133 0.32 14.40 20.64
CA PRO A 133 0.53 14.42 22.10
C PRO A 133 1.91 14.94 22.51
N ARG A 134 2.88 14.88 21.59
CA ARG A 134 4.28 15.33 21.81
C ARG A 134 4.55 16.76 21.34
N GLY A 135 3.50 17.49 20.93
CA GLY A 135 3.60 18.79 20.29
C GLY A 135 3.73 18.71 18.77
N GLY A 136 3.36 19.80 18.08
CA GLY A 136 3.31 19.84 16.62
C GLY A 136 2.20 18.99 16.02
N PHE A 137 2.37 18.60 14.77
CA PHE A 137 1.39 17.83 14.02
C PHE A 137 1.82 16.36 13.91
N LYS A 138 0.85 15.47 14.02
CA LYS A 138 1.08 14.03 13.76
C LYS A 138 0.86 13.71 12.28
N TRP A 139 1.45 12.61 11.84
CA TRP A 139 1.13 12.02 10.55
C TRP A 139 -0.32 11.53 10.53
N PRO A 140 -1.13 11.96 9.55
CA PRO A 140 -2.51 11.51 9.47
C PRO A 140 -2.57 10.03 9.05
N LYS A 141 -3.59 9.32 9.53
CA LYS A 141 -4.00 8.05 8.93
C LYS A 141 -4.71 8.31 7.61
N VAL A 142 -4.81 7.30 6.74
CA VAL A 142 -5.54 7.41 5.46
C VAL A 142 -6.95 7.95 5.70
N GLN A 143 -7.69 7.35 6.64
CA GLN A 143 -9.05 7.79 6.97
C GLN A 143 -9.12 9.24 7.43
N GLU A 144 -8.17 9.67 8.28
CA GLU A 144 -8.12 11.04 8.79
C GLU A 144 -7.84 12.05 7.67
N ALA A 145 -6.91 11.73 6.76
CA ALA A 145 -6.61 12.58 5.61
C ALA A 145 -7.81 12.65 4.64
N TYR A 146 -8.43 11.51 4.37
CA TYR A 146 -9.61 11.43 3.52
C TYR A 146 -10.76 12.29 4.08
N ASP A 147 -11.07 12.14 5.36
CA ASP A 147 -12.12 12.92 6.04
C ASP A 147 -11.83 14.42 6.03
N PHE A 148 -10.55 14.79 6.12
CA PHE A 148 -10.15 16.20 6.04
C PHE A 148 -10.41 16.81 4.65
N PHE A 149 -10.02 16.10 3.58
CA PHE A 149 -10.13 16.64 2.21
C PHE A 149 -11.54 16.54 1.63
N PHE A 150 -12.29 15.52 1.99
CA PHE A 150 -13.59 15.22 1.37
C PHE A 150 -14.77 15.29 2.34
N GLY A 151 -14.52 15.58 3.62
CA GLY A 151 -15.53 15.52 4.68
C GLY A 151 -15.85 14.06 5.06
N LYS A 152 -16.69 13.89 6.07
CA LYS A 152 -17.18 12.56 6.45
C LYS A 152 -18.10 12.02 5.37
N THR A 153 -17.65 11.03 4.65
CA THR A 153 -18.36 10.33 3.58
C THR A 153 -18.62 8.88 3.98
N ASP A 154 -19.13 8.09 3.07
CA ASP A 154 -19.30 6.64 3.25
C ASP A 154 -17.99 5.86 3.10
N TYR A 155 -16.87 6.53 2.82
CA TYR A 155 -15.57 5.88 2.73
C TYR A 155 -15.10 5.37 4.10
N ILE A 156 -14.74 4.11 4.14
CA ILE A 156 -14.08 3.46 5.28
C ILE A 156 -12.88 2.69 4.74
N GLU A 157 -11.70 2.95 5.32
CA GLU A 157 -10.48 2.22 5.02
C GLU A 157 -10.69 0.71 5.28
N LYS A 158 -10.45 -0.10 4.24
CA LYS A 158 -10.74 -1.54 4.28
C LYS A 158 -9.55 -2.42 4.63
N HIS A 159 -8.37 -1.85 4.65
CA HIS A 159 -7.10 -2.59 4.77
C HIS A 159 -6.97 -3.66 3.68
N ARG A 160 -7.23 -3.24 2.44
CA ARG A 160 -7.07 -4.04 1.23
C ARG A 160 -6.37 -3.23 0.16
N GLY A 161 -5.30 -3.79 -0.41
CA GLY A 161 -4.33 -3.11 -1.27
C GLY A 161 -4.93 -2.15 -2.30
N ALA A 162 -5.64 -2.64 -3.31
CA ALA A 162 -6.16 -1.77 -4.36
C ALA A 162 -7.30 -0.85 -3.90
N ASP A 163 -8.10 -1.25 -2.92
CA ASP A 163 -9.16 -0.41 -2.36
C ASP A 163 -8.57 0.81 -1.65
N ASP A 164 -7.51 0.62 -0.87
CA ASP A 164 -6.90 1.69 -0.09
C ASP A 164 -5.95 2.56 -0.94
N ALA A 165 -5.38 2.00 -2.01
CA ALA A 165 -4.60 2.76 -2.99
C ALA A 165 -5.47 3.65 -3.89
N SER A 166 -6.73 3.35 -4.05
CA SER A 166 -7.65 4.12 -4.90
C SER A 166 -8.23 5.34 -4.20
#